data_95fff18c4f9f0e19cf3c5be2d7efc882
#
_entry.id   95fff18c4f9f0e19cf3c5be2d7efc882
#
_cell.length_a   1.000
_cell.length_b   1.000
_cell.length_c   1.000
_cell.angle_alpha   90.00
_cell.angle_beta   90.00
_cell.angle_gamma   90.00
#
_symmetry.space_group_name_H-M   'P 1'
#
loop_
_entity.id
_entity.type
_entity.pdbx_description
1 polymer ?
#
loop_
_entity_poly.entity_id
_entity_poly.type
_entity_poly.pdbx_seq_one_letter_code
_entity_poly.pdbx_strand_id
1 'polypeptide(L)'
;MPSDTIAAPTVRGDIKILLDGSPVTLPSDRRSLGGIRSYLETLALEQQRVLYSFDVDGVPANLGWSQRTPTPFAQVEGRTLDLDDLPLQFIRTALQQTADVQAEVVLAVSLVLINDGAVAREFWWSLAKQLKQPLLTLSLLPETLCGTSSGASVSKLRKWQLQQLGGIIREVDEACWSEDPIILSNALQNRVLGWLDNLQDTMTLLLETLLAGRRVACRGTW
;
A
#
# COMPACT_ATOMS: atom_id res chain seq x y z
N MET A 1 -17.66 31.99 22.57
CA MET A 1 -16.80 30.82 22.43
C MET A 1 -15.59 31.26 21.62
N PRO A 2 -14.38 31.38 22.20
CA PRO A 2 -13.22 31.74 21.40
C PRO A 2 -12.80 30.52 20.58
N SER A 3 -12.62 30.74 19.27
CA SER A 3 -12.07 29.78 18.34
C SER A 3 -10.59 29.63 18.63
N ASP A 4 -10.19 28.51 19.22
CA ASP A 4 -8.80 28.12 19.35
C ASP A 4 -8.21 27.88 17.96
N THR A 5 -7.60 28.91 17.42
CA THR A 5 -6.73 28.80 16.24
C THR A 5 -5.46 28.08 16.70
N ILE A 6 -5.41 26.77 16.45
CA ILE A 6 -4.20 25.96 16.68
C ILE A 6 -3.11 26.51 15.75
N ALA A 7 -2.18 27.24 16.33
CA ALA A 7 -1.03 27.77 15.60
C ALA A 7 -0.21 26.62 15.02
N ALA A 8 0.03 26.68 13.71
CA ALA A 8 0.91 25.74 13.03
C ALA A 8 2.31 25.77 13.70
N PRO A 9 2.97 24.62 13.91
CA PRO A 9 4.26 24.55 14.57
C PRO A 9 5.31 25.39 13.82
N THR A 10 5.85 26.38 14.51
CA THR A 10 6.88 27.27 13.97
C THR A 10 8.24 26.61 14.17
N VAL A 11 8.91 26.31 13.09
CA VAL A 11 10.23 25.69 13.09
C VAL A 11 11.29 26.63 13.68
N ARG A 12 12.00 26.20 14.71
CA ARG A 12 13.21 26.84 15.22
C ARG A 12 14.43 26.03 14.74
N GLY A 13 15.16 26.56 13.76
CA GLY A 13 16.41 25.99 13.26
C GLY A 13 16.40 25.72 11.75
N ASP A 14 17.57 25.46 11.18
CA ASP A 14 17.73 25.06 9.80
C ASP A 14 17.29 23.59 9.64
N ILE A 15 16.12 23.38 9.03
CA ILE A 15 15.65 22.03 8.71
C ILE A 15 16.50 21.52 7.55
N LYS A 16 17.06 20.34 7.72
CA LYS A 16 17.70 19.63 6.61
C LYS A 16 16.62 18.97 5.72
N ILE A 17 16.56 19.37 4.48
CA ILE A 17 15.61 18.79 3.51
C ILE A 17 16.38 18.11 2.41
N LEU A 18 16.03 16.86 2.15
CA LEU A 18 16.65 16.02 1.15
C LEU A 18 15.58 15.55 0.16
N LEU A 19 15.94 15.53 -1.13
CA LEU A 19 15.20 14.85 -2.17
C LEU A 19 16.16 13.89 -2.88
N ASP A 20 15.87 12.60 -2.83
CA ASP A 20 16.75 11.53 -3.30
C ASP A 20 18.19 11.63 -2.74
N GLY A 21 18.31 12.00 -1.46
CA GLY A 21 19.58 12.22 -0.77
C GLY A 21 20.28 13.55 -1.07
N SER A 22 19.79 14.33 -2.01
CA SER A 22 20.34 15.64 -2.38
C SER A 22 19.71 16.76 -1.57
N PRO A 23 20.48 17.73 -1.03
CA PRO A 23 19.94 18.83 -0.26
C PRO A 23 19.08 19.76 -1.11
N VAL A 24 17.93 20.16 -0.60
CA VAL A 24 16.98 21.07 -1.25
C VAL A 24 16.84 22.34 -0.42
N THR A 25 16.93 23.50 -1.09
CA THR A 25 16.69 24.80 -0.46
C THR A 25 15.21 25.16 -0.56
N LEU A 26 14.57 25.40 0.59
CA LEU A 26 13.18 25.80 0.66
C LEU A 26 12.98 27.31 0.48
N PRO A 27 11.92 27.70 -0.23
CA PRO A 27 11.39 29.07 -0.13
C PRO A 27 10.94 29.40 1.31
N SER A 28 11.13 30.64 1.73
CA SER A 28 10.89 31.08 3.11
C SER A 28 9.43 30.94 3.59
N ASP A 29 8.50 30.86 2.64
CA ASP A 29 7.06 30.76 2.87
C ASP A 29 6.55 29.33 3.04
N ARG A 30 7.39 28.31 2.82
CA ARG A 30 6.98 26.89 2.80
C ARG A 30 7.57 26.05 3.95
N ARG A 31 7.63 26.61 5.16
CA ARG A 31 8.24 25.95 6.33
C ARG A 31 7.32 24.96 7.08
N SER A 32 6.08 24.81 6.68
CA SER A 32 5.19 23.76 7.24
C SER A 32 5.46 22.41 6.56
N LEU A 33 5.22 21.29 7.25
CA LEU A 33 5.37 19.94 6.65
C LEU A 33 4.58 19.79 5.35
N GLY A 34 3.34 20.28 5.33
CA GLY A 34 2.52 20.29 4.12
C GLY A 34 3.12 21.14 3.00
N GLY A 35 3.69 22.31 3.33
CA GLY A 35 4.38 23.18 2.39
C GLY A 35 5.66 22.55 1.84
N ILE A 36 6.45 21.88 2.69
CA ILE A 36 7.65 21.14 2.28
C ILE A 36 7.27 20.01 1.33
N ARG A 37 6.28 19.20 1.71
CA ARG A 37 5.81 18.08 0.89
C ARG A 37 5.34 18.58 -0.48
N SER A 38 4.46 19.58 -0.53
CA SER A 38 3.95 20.14 -1.79
C SER A 38 5.07 20.70 -2.66
N TYR A 39 6.10 21.28 -2.05
CA TYR A 39 7.27 21.77 -2.79
C TYR A 39 8.10 20.64 -3.37
N LEU A 40 8.36 19.57 -2.60
CA LEU A 40 9.07 18.39 -3.09
C LEU A 40 8.27 17.66 -4.19
N GLU A 41 6.94 17.59 -4.07
CA GLU A 41 6.06 17.07 -5.13
C GLU A 41 6.17 17.88 -6.41
N THR A 42 6.23 19.21 -6.32
CA THR A 42 6.42 20.09 -7.48
C THR A 42 7.78 19.84 -8.16
N LEU A 43 8.87 19.80 -7.38
CA LEU A 43 10.21 19.53 -7.91
C LEU A 43 10.31 18.15 -8.57
N ALA A 44 9.66 17.14 -7.99
CA ALA A 44 9.61 15.80 -8.57
C ALA A 44 8.89 15.81 -9.92
N LEU A 45 7.72 16.48 -10.01
CA LEU A 45 6.93 16.57 -11.24
C LEU A 45 7.67 17.32 -12.37
N GLU A 46 8.45 18.35 -12.05
CA GLU A 46 9.30 19.05 -13.03
C GLU A 46 10.34 18.12 -13.66
N GLN A 47 10.73 17.07 -12.96
CA GLN A 47 11.66 16.01 -13.42
C GLN A 47 10.94 14.79 -14.00
N GLN A 48 9.63 14.84 -14.22
CA GLN A 48 8.79 13.71 -14.62
C GLN A 48 8.86 12.53 -13.62
N ARG A 49 9.00 12.85 -12.35
CA ARG A 49 9.05 11.91 -11.23
C ARG A 49 7.89 12.20 -10.28
N VAL A 50 7.60 11.26 -9.39
CA VAL A 50 6.62 11.43 -8.31
C VAL A 50 7.26 11.19 -6.97
N LEU A 51 6.86 11.97 -5.98
CA LEU A 51 7.26 11.74 -4.59
C LEU A 51 6.51 10.51 -4.06
N TYR A 52 7.21 9.39 -3.87
CA TYR A 52 6.62 8.14 -3.41
C TYR A 52 6.83 7.87 -1.91
N SER A 53 7.88 8.43 -1.31
CA SER A 53 8.15 8.36 0.12
C SER A 53 8.42 9.74 0.67
N PHE A 54 7.95 10.00 1.89
CA PHE A 54 8.15 11.25 2.61
C PHE A 54 8.36 10.92 4.09
N ASP A 55 9.61 11.04 4.54
CA ASP A 55 10.03 10.67 5.88
C ASP A 55 10.39 11.93 6.68
N VAL A 56 10.03 11.95 7.96
CA VAL A 56 10.35 13.03 8.91
C VAL A 56 11.15 12.42 10.05
N ASP A 57 12.38 12.89 10.25
CA ASP A 57 13.33 12.34 11.24
C ASP A 57 13.47 10.80 11.13
N GLY A 58 13.44 10.28 9.88
CA GLY A 58 13.55 8.85 9.57
C GLY A 58 12.27 8.03 9.79
N VAL A 59 11.14 8.68 10.10
CA VAL A 59 9.85 8.02 10.27
C VAL A 59 8.93 8.36 9.09
N PRO A 60 8.33 7.36 8.41
CA PRO A 60 7.40 7.60 7.32
C PRO A 60 6.22 8.48 7.75
N ALA A 61 6.02 9.58 7.05
CA ALA A 61 4.93 10.52 7.33
C ALA A 61 3.73 10.20 6.45
N ASN A 62 2.72 9.55 7.03
CA ASN A 62 1.43 9.30 6.38
C ASN A 62 0.63 10.60 6.23
N LEU A 63 -0.38 10.60 5.33
CA LEU A 63 -1.26 11.74 5.06
C LEU A 63 -1.94 12.36 6.30
N GLY A 64 -2.05 11.61 7.41
CA GLY A 64 -2.62 12.07 8.68
C GLY A 64 -1.62 12.78 9.62
N TRP A 65 -0.35 12.80 9.28
CA TRP A 65 0.71 13.37 10.13
C TRP A 65 0.63 14.90 10.25
N SER A 66 0.15 15.58 9.22
CA SER A 66 0.01 17.05 9.18
C SER A 66 -0.89 17.62 10.28
N GLN A 67 -1.73 16.78 10.92
CA GLN A 67 -2.67 17.21 11.95
C GLN A 67 -2.19 16.94 13.39
N ARG A 68 -1.10 16.20 13.62
CA ARG A 68 -0.72 15.71 14.94
C ARG A 68 0.69 16.06 15.43
N THR A 69 1.50 16.76 14.64
CA THR A 69 2.90 17.02 15.04
C THR A 69 3.13 18.44 15.54
N PRO A 70 3.05 18.67 16.84
CA PRO A 70 3.57 19.90 17.47
C PRO A 70 5.09 19.84 17.71
N THR A 71 5.77 18.74 17.39
CA THR A 71 7.20 18.56 17.68
C THR A 71 8.04 19.19 16.57
N PRO A 72 9.06 19.99 16.93
CA PRO A 72 10.03 20.48 15.97
C PRO A 72 10.77 19.27 15.37
N PHE A 73 10.80 19.18 14.04
CA PHE A 73 11.53 18.17 13.31
C PHE A 73 12.84 18.78 12.76
N ALA A 74 13.87 17.95 12.65
CA ALA A 74 15.20 18.35 12.23
C ALA A 74 15.49 18.00 10.76
N GLN A 75 14.90 16.93 10.24
CA GLN A 75 15.15 16.46 8.89
C GLN A 75 13.87 16.00 8.20
N VAL A 76 13.79 16.30 6.90
CA VAL A 76 12.76 15.76 6.00
C VAL A 76 13.48 15.13 4.81
N GLU A 77 13.11 13.89 4.47
CA GLU A 77 13.62 13.20 3.31
C GLU A 77 12.46 12.79 2.39
N GLY A 78 12.51 13.27 1.15
CA GLY A 78 11.65 12.82 0.07
C GLY A 78 12.40 11.85 -0.85
N ARG A 79 11.73 10.79 -1.30
CA ARG A 79 12.26 9.92 -2.36
C ARG A 79 11.30 9.93 -3.52
N THR A 80 11.86 10.01 -4.72
CA THR A 80 11.08 10.07 -5.95
C THR A 80 11.23 8.79 -6.75
N LEU A 81 10.25 8.57 -7.62
CA LEU A 81 10.21 7.45 -8.54
C LEU A 81 9.83 7.96 -9.93
N ASP A 82 10.42 7.40 -10.98
CA ASP A 82 10.03 7.73 -12.35
C ASP A 82 8.59 7.32 -12.61
N LEU A 83 7.84 8.14 -13.35
CA LEU A 83 6.44 7.86 -13.67
C LEU A 83 6.26 6.48 -14.32
N ASP A 84 7.22 6.10 -15.17
CA ASP A 84 7.20 4.80 -15.83
C ASP A 84 7.41 3.62 -14.86
N ASP A 85 8.04 3.85 -13.70
CA ASP A 85 8.28 2.83 -12.69
C ASP A 85 7.13 2.63 -11.70
N LEU A 86 6.20 3.58 -11.65
CA LEU A 86 5.05 3.51 -10.75
C LEU A 86 4.26 2.20 -10.83
N PRO A 87 3.92 1.69 -12.04
CA PRO A 87 3.17 0.45 -12.13
C PRO A 87 3.89 -0.75 -11.50
N LEU A 88 5.21 -0.84 -11.72
CA LEU A 88 6.03 -1.90 -11.11
C LEU A 88 6.04 -1.77 -9.58
N GLN A 89 6.14 -0.54 -9.07
CA GLN A 89 6.13 -0.28 -7.63
C GLN A 89 4.77 -0.63 -7.01
N PHE A 90 3.65 -0.32 -7.66
CA PHE A 90 2.33 -0.68 -7.16
C PHE A 90 2.15 -2.20 -7.08
N ILE A 91 2.60 -2.95 -8.10
CA ILE A 91 2.52 -4.42 -8.08
C ILE A 91 3.41 -4.98 -6.96
N ARG A 92 4.64 -4.50 -6.80
CA ARG A 92 5.53 -4.94 -5.72
C ARG A 92 4.93 -4.64 -4.34
N THR A 93 4.34 -3.47 -4.17
CA THR A 93 3.66 -3.11 -2.92
C THR A 93 2.46 -4.02 -2.65
N ALA A 94 1.65 -4.33 -3.67
CA ALA A 94 0.53 -5.24 -3.53
C ALA A 94 0.99 -6.68 -3.22
N LEU A 95 2.10 -7.15 -3.82
CA LEU A 95 2.72 -8.44 -3.50
C LEU A 95 3.18 -8.49 -2.04
N GLN A 96 3.86 -7.45 -1.56
CA GLN A 96 4.29 -7.38 -0.15
C GLN A 96 3.08 -7.38 0.79
N GLN A 97 2.06 -6.56 0.53
CA GLN A 97 0.83 -6.54 1.31
C GLN A 97 0.14 -7.92 1.35
N THR A 98 0.16 -8.66 0.23
CA THR A 98 -0.38 -10.02 0.18
C THR A 98 0.41 -10.97 1.06
N ALA A 99 1.74 -10.92 1.02
CA ALA A 99 2.60 -11.74 1.87
C ALA A 99 2.42 -11.42 3.37
N ASP A 100 2.30 -10.14 3.72
CA ASP A 100 2.06 -9.70 5.10
C ASP A 100 0.72 -10.27 5.61
N VAL A 101 -0.33 -10.17 4.80
CA VAL A 101 -1.65 -10.70 5.14
C VAL A 101 -1.64 -12.24 5.20
N GLN A 102 -0.90 -12.94 4.33
CA GLN A 102 -0.72 -14.40 4.42
C GLN A 102 -0.12 -14.80 5.77
N ALA A 103 0.92 -14.09 6.22
CA ALA A 103 1.53 -14.36 7.53
C ALA A 103 0.53 -14.16 8.68
N GLU A 104 -0.31 -13.14 8.62
CA GLU A 104 -1.37 -12.90 9.61
C GLU A 104 -2.46 -13.99 9.57
N VAL A 105 -2.84 -14.50 8.39
CA VAL A 105 -3.79 -15.62 8.27
C VAL A 105 -3.23 -16.89 8.92
N VAL A 106 -1.94 -17.19 8.68
CA VAL A 106 -1.27 -18.33 9.32
C VAL A 106 -1.28 -18.20 10.85
N LEU A 107 -1.07 -16.99 11.37
CA LEU A 107 -1.19 -16.71 12.80
C LEU A 107 -2.62 -16.93 13.29
N ALA A 108 -3.64 -16.48 12.56
CA ALA A 108 -5.04 -16.68 12.89
C ALA A 108 -5.39 -18.19 12.95
N VAL A 109 -4.93 -18.98 11.98
CA VAL A 109 -5.08 -20.45 12.00
C VAL A 109 -4.45 -21.06 13.26
N SER A 110 -3.27 -20.61 13.63
CA SER A 110 -2.57 -21.10 14.83
C SER A 110 -3.37 -20.77 16.10
N LEU A 111 -3.94 -19.58 16.21
CA LEU A 111 -4.80 -19.16 17.34
C LEU A 111 -6.06 -20.02 17.44
N VAL A 112 -6.69 -20.36 16.31
CA VAL A 112 -7.85 -21.27 16.29
C VAL A 112 -7.48 -22.64 16.83
N LEU A 113 -6.31 -23.20 16.44
CA LEU A 113 -5.86 -24.54 16.83
C LEU A 113 -5.47 -24.66 18.31
N ILE A 114 -5.00 -23.57 18.93
CA ILE A 114 -4.74 -23.54 20.38
C ILE A 114 -5.97 -23.27 21.24
N ASN A 115 -7.14 -23.28 20.62
CA ASN A 115 -8.46 -23.21 21.26
C ASN A 115 -8.86 -21.83 21.81
N ASP A 116 -8.36 -20.76 21.21
CA ASP A 116 -8.78 -19.40 21.53
C ASP A 116 -9.69 -18.81 20.42
N GLY A 117 -10.85 -19.46 20.23
CA GLY A 117 -11.80 -19.08 19.18
C GLY A 117 -12.34 -17.64 19.31
N ALA A 118 -12.35 -17.07 20.52
CA ALA A 118 -12.78 -15.69 20.73
C ALA A 118 -11.73 -14.70 20.18
N VAL A 119 -10.46 -14.92 20.52
CA VAL A 119 -9.33 -14.12 20.01
C VAL A 119 -9.19 -14.29 18.50
N ALA A 120 -9.37 -15.51 17.98
CA ALA A 120 -9.30 -15.75 16.53
C ALA A 120 -10.40 -14.98 15.76
N ARG A 121 -11.63 -14.89 16.30
CA ARG A 121 -12.70 -14.09 15.69
C ARG A 121 -12.42 -12.59 15.67
N GLU A 122 -11.92 -12.05 16.78
CA GLU A 122 -11.55 -10.64 16.87
C GLU A 122 -10.41 -10.32 15.89
N PHE A 123 -9.43 -11.21 15.81
CA PHE A 123 -8.32 -11.12 14.87
C PHE A 123 -8.81 -11.19 13.42
N TRP A 124 -9.75 -12.09 13.09
CA TRP A 124 -10.36 -12.19 11.77
C TRP A 124 -11.00 -10.87 11.31
N TRP A 125 -11.75 -10.20 12.16
CA TRP A 125 -12.39 -8.93 11.77
C TRP A 125 -11.40 -7.81 11.45
N SER A 126 -10.25 -7.81 12.11
CA SER A 126 -9.14 -6.93 11.77
C SER A 126 -8.53 -7.31 10.41
N LEU A 127 -8.28 -8.60 10.22
CA LEU A 127 -7.67 -9.17 9.02
C LEU A 127 -8.55 -8.99 7.78
N ALA A 128 -9.86 -9.17 7.88
CA ALA A 128 -10.82 -9.00 6.78
C ALA A 128 -10.77 -7.59 6.15
N LYS A 129 -10.41 -6.58 6.93
CA LYS A 129 -10.19 -5.21 6.43
C LYS A 129 -8.90 -5.10 5.61
N GLN A 130 -7.87 -5.85 6.02
CA GLN A 130 -6.55 -5.83 5.36
C GLN A 130 -6.56 -6.60 4.03
N LEU A 131 -7.39 -7.64 3.89
CA LEU A 131 -7.53 -8.43 2.64
C LEU A 131 -7.84 -7.57 1.40
N LYS A 132 -8.45 -6.40 1.58
CA LYS A 132 -8.75 -5.47 0.48
C LYS A 132 -7.57 -4.62 0.04
N GLN A 133 -6.55 -4.46 0.87
CA GLN A 133 -5.45 -3.52 0.61
C GLN A 133 -4.66 -3.83 -0.67
N PRO A 134 -4.25 -5.08 -0.97
CA PRO A 134 -3.59 -5.40 -2.23
C PRO A 134 -4.43 -5.01 -3.46
N LEU A 135 -5.76 -5.25 -3.41
CA LEU A 135 -6.67 -4.92 -4.51
C LEU A 135 -6.86 -3.40 -4.68
N LEU A 136 -6.85 -2.64 -3.57
CA LEU A 136 -6.87 -1.18 -3.61
C LEU A 136 -5.59 -0.64 -4.23
N THR A 137 -4.43 -1.19 -3.87
CA THR A 137 -3.15 -0.83 -4.48
C THR A 137 -3.13 -1.12 -5.98
N LEU A 138 -3.63 -2.29 -6.41
CA LEU A 138 -3.78 -2.62 -7.82
C LEU A 138 -4.76 -1.69 -8.55
N SER A 139 -5.68 -1.04 -7.86
CA SER A 139 -6.60 -0.07 -8.47
C SER A 139 -5.92 1.21 -8.95
N LEU A 140 -4.69 1.47 -8.50
CA LEU A 140 -3.89 2.61 -8.94
C LEU A 140 -3.17 2.34 -10.28
N LEU A 141 -3.20 1.09 -10.76
CA LEU A 141 -2.62 0.75 -12.07
C LEU A 141 -3.46 1.32 -13.21
N PRO A 142 -2.84 1.96 -14.22
CA PRO A 142 -3.54 2.38 -15.43
C PRO A 142 -4.10 1.19 -16.19
N GLU A 143 -5.31 1.31 -16.72
CA GLU A 143 -5.97 0.23 -17.49
C GLU A 143 -5.22 -0.14 -18.77
N THR A 144 -4.45 0.79 -19.33
CA THR A 144 -3.67 0.61 -20.55
C THR A 144 -2.51 -0.37 -20.41
N LEU A 145 -2.07 -0.69 -19.17
CA LEU A 145 -0.96 -1.60 -18.94
C LEU A 145 -1.23 -3.07 -19.36
N CYS A 146 -2.49 -3.45 -19.44
CA CYS A 146 -2.90 -4.80 -19.84
C CYS A 146 -3.31 -4.90 -21.32
N GLY A 147 -2.96 -3.93 -22.14
CA GLY A 147 -3.29 -3.84 -23.58
C GLY A 147 -2.58 -4.85 -24.49
N THR A 148 -1.97 -5.91 -23.93
CA THR A 148 -1.35 -6.97 -24.73
C THR A 148 -2.21 -8.21 -24.77
N SER A 149 -2.73 -8.50 -25.94
CA SER A 149 -3.19 -9.78 -26.50
C SER A 149 -4.08 -10.75 -25.68
N SER A 150 -4.25 -10.61 -24.37
CA SER A 150 -5.07 -11.54 -23.57
C SER A 150 -6.43 -11.00 -23.11
N GLY A 151 -6.82 -9.80 -23.49
CA GLY A 151 -8.17 -9.25 -23.28
C GLY A 151 -8.64 -9.04 -21.82
N ALA A 152 -7.81 -9.34 -20.84
CA ALA A 152 -8.15 -9.10 -19.45
C ALA A 152 -7.60 -7.73 -19.02
N SER A 153 -8.49 -6.74 -18.87
CA SER A 153 -8.11 -5.46 -18.28
C SER A 153 -7.87 -5.62 -16.77
N VAL A 154 -6.98 -4.79 -16.20
CA VAL A 154 -6.75 -4.75 -14.73
C VAL A 154 -8.08 -4.57 -13.98
N SER A 155 -9.01 -3.79 -14.53
CA SER A 155 -10.33 -3.58 -13.93
C SER A 155 -11.18 -4.86 -13.89
N LYS A 156 -11.15 -5.70 -14.93
CA LYS A 156 -11.86 -7.00 -14.93
C LYS A 156 -11.26 -7.95 -13.90
N LEU A 157 -9.93 -8.04 -13.86
CA LEU A 157 -9.23 -8.86 -12.87
C LEU A 157 -9.58 -8.42 -11.45
N ARG A 158 -9.49 -7.12 -11.16
CA ARG A 158 -9.86 -6.57 -9.86
C ARG A 158 -11.31 -6.85 -9.48
N LYS A 159 -12.25 -6.64 -10.43
CA LYS A 159 -13.68 -6.91 -10.20
C LYS A 159 -13.90 -8.37 -9.85
N TRP A 160 -13.26 -9.27 -10.57
CA TRP A 160 -13.35 -10.70 -10.29
C TRP A 160 -12.78 -11.05 -8.93
N GLN A 161 -11.60 -10.55 -8.56
CA GLN A 161 -10.97 -10.77 -7.26
C GLN A 161 -11.81 -10.22 -6.11
N LEU A 162 -12.42 -9.03 -6.27
CA LEU A 162 -13.31 -8.45 -5.26
C LEU A 162 -14.59 -9.30 -5.07
N GLN A 163 -15.12 -9.88 -6.14
CA GLN A 163 -16.28 -10.77 -6.04
C GLN A 163 -15.93 -12.06 -5.30
N GLN A 164 -14.76 -12.66 -5.59
CA GLN A 164 -14.26 -13.84 -4.89
C GLN A 164 -14.05 -13.53 -3.40
N LEU A 165 -13.38 -12.42 -3.08
CA LEU A 165 -13.14 -11.98 -1.71
C LEU A 165 -14.45 -11.79 -0.92
N GLY A 166 -15.48 -11.22 -1.55
CA GLY A 166 -16.79 -11.05 -0.90
C GLY A 166 -17.45 -12.38 -0.52
N GLY A 167 -17.28 -13.42 -1.34
CA GLY A 167 -17.72 -14.78 -1.03
C GLY A 167 -16.93 -15.39 0.13
N ILE A 168 -15.60 -15.27 0.07
CA ILE A 168 -14.69 -15.81 1.09
C ILE A 168 -14.94 -15.18 2.47
N ILE A 169 -15.06 -13.84 2.53
CA ILE A 169 -15.36 -13.16 3.80
C ILE A 169 -16.64 -13.71 4.42
N ARG A 170 -17.70 -13.91 3.61
CA ARG A 170 -18.96 -14.46 4.11
C ARG A 170 -18.79 -15.88 4.64
N GLU A 171 -18.10 -16.75 3.91
CA GLU A 171 -17.85 -18.13 4.35
C GLU A 171 -17.06 -18.18 5.67
N VAL A 172 -16.07 -17.31 5.85
CA VAL A 172 -15.30 -17.26 7.11
C VAL A 172 -16.13 -16.65 8.23
N ASP A 173 -16.94 -15.63 7.95
CA ASP A 173 -17.87 -15.08 8.93
C ASP A 173 -18.86 -16.16 9.43
N GLU A 174 -19.43 -16.95 8.52
CA GLU A 174 -20.29 -18.08 8.85
C GLU A 174 -19.54 -19.14 9.70
N ALA A 175 -18.29 -19.44 9.34
CA ALA A 175 -17.43 -20.34 10.12
C ALA A 175 -17.12 -19.79 11.53
N CYS A 176 -16.94 -18.48 11.68
CA CYS A 176 -16.79 -17.83 12.99
C CYS A 176 -18.02 -18.02 13.90
N TRP A 177 -19.22 -18.02 13.31
CA TRP A 177 -20.46 -18.18 14.05
C TRP A 177 -20.78 -19.66 14.37
N SER A 178 -20.17 -20.63 13.67
CA SER A 178 -20.38 -22.05 13.94
C SER A 178 -19.81 -22.51 15.28
N GLU A 179 -18.92 -21.71 15.89
CA GLU A 179 -18.15 -22.04 17.11
C GLU A 179 -17.29 -23.32 16.98
N ASP A 180 -17.17 -23.88 15.78
CA ASP A 180 -16.34 -25.07 15.51
C ASP A 180 -14.96 -24.63 15.00
N PRO A 181 -13.90 -24.87 15.78
CA PRO A 181 -12.54 -24.48 15.42
C PRO A 181 -12.03 -25.18 14.15
N ILE A 182 -12.52 -26.38 13.84
CA ILE A 182 -12.13 -27.11 12.65
C ILE A 182 -12.70 -26.44 11.41
N ILE A 183 -13.98 -26.03 11.45
CA ILE A 183 -14.63 -25.33 10.34
C ILE A 183 -13.93 -24.00 10.08
N LEU A 184 -13.64 -23.23 11.13
CA LEU A 184 -12.95 -21.94 11.01
C LEU A 184 -11.52 -22.10 10.49
N SER A 185 -10.76 -23.07 11.03
CA SER A 185 -9.40 -23.36 10.56
C SER A 185 -9.39 -23.75 9.07
N ASN A 186 -10.31 -24.61 8.64
CA ASN A 186 -10.43 -25.03 7.25
C ASN A 186 -10.82 -23.86 6.34
N ALA A 187 -11.72 -22.97 6.76
CA ALA A 187 -12.10 -21.79 6.01
C ALA A 187 -10.91 -20.83 5.82
N LEU A 188 -10.14 -20.58 6.88
CA LEU A 188 -8.93 -19.75 6.81
C LEU A 188 -7.86 -20.37 5.89
N GLN A 189 -7.55 -21.66 6.05
CA GLN A 189 -6.52 -22.34 5.27
C GLN A 189 -6.89 -22.52 3.80
N ASN A 190 -8.07 -23.05 3.52
CA ASN A 190 -8.42 -23.46 2.18
C ASN A 190 -9.03 -22.33 1.35
N ARG A 191 -9.72 -21.37 1.98
CA ARG A 191 -10.40 -20.30 1.25
C ARG A 191 -9.57 -19.02 1.25
N VAL A 192 -9.10 -18.57 2.41
CA VAL A 192 -8.36 -17.30 2.49
C VAL A 192 -6.95 -17.44 1.95
N LEU A 193 -6.16 -18.41 2.44
CA LEU A 193 -4.80 -18.64 1.93
C LEU A 193 -4.82 -19.03 0.45
N GLY A 194 -5.71 -19.94 0.04
CA GLY A 194 -5.79 -20.33 -1.37
C GLY A 194 -6.15 -19.16 -2.30
N TRP A 195 -6.97 -18.20 -1.84
CA TRP A 195 -7.24 -16.98 -2.60
C TRP A 195 -6.03 -16.04 -2.63
N LEU A 196 -5.32 -15.87 -1.52
CA LEU A 196 -4.11 -15.04 -1.44
C LEU A 196 -3.00 -15.60 -2.34
N ASP A 197 -2.80 -16.93 -2.36
CA ASP A 197 -1.86 -17.59 -3.26
C ASP A 197 -2.19 -17.31 -4.73
N ASN A 198 -3.46 -17.46 -5.12
CA ASN A 198 -3.93 -17.14 -6.48
C ASN A 198 -3.74 -15.67 -6.83
N LEU A 199 -3.98 -14.75 -5.88
CA LEU A 199 -3.74 -13.33 -6.06
C LEU A 199 -2.25 -13.04 -6.24
N GLN A 200 -1.38 -13.67 -5.46
CA GLN A 200 0.07 -13.54 -5.55
C GLN A 200 0.59 -14.03 -6.91
N ASP A 201 0.15 -15.19 -7.37
CA ASP A 201 0.51 -15.75 -8.69
C ASP A 201 0.09 -14.81 -9.81
N THR A 202 -1.12 -14.28 -9.73
CA THR A 202 -1.65 -13.32 -10.71
C THR A 202 -0.81 -12.05 -10.76
N MET A 203 -0.44 -11.49 -9.61
CA MET A 203 0.39 -10.29 -9.54
C MET A 203 1.83 -10.55 -10.01
N THR A 204 2.37 -11.73 -9.72
CA THR A 204 3.70 -12.15 -10.19
C THR A 204 3.72 -12.24 -11.71
N LEU A 205 2.72 -12.86 -12.32
CA LEU A 205 2.59 -12.93 -13.79
C LEU A 205 2.45 -11.54 -14.41
N LEU A 206 1.68 -10.65 -13.78
CA LEU A 206 1.55 -9.26 -14.24
C LEU A 206 2.89 -8.51 -14.17
N LEU A 207 3.65 -8.68 -13.09
CA LEU A 207 4.97 -8.09 -12.91
C LEU A 207 5.95 -8.57 -14.00
N GLU A 208 5.99 -9.87 -14.25
CA GLU A 208 6.84 -10.48 -15.29
C GLU A 208 6.49 -9.96 -16.68
N THR A 209 5.20 -9.83 -16.98
CA THR A 209 4.70 -9.29 -18.26
C THR A 209 5.16 -7.85 -18.47
N LEU A 210 5.08 -7.00 -17.45
CA LEU A 210 5.53 -5.62 -17.53
C LEU A 210 7.05 -5.52 -17.71
N LEU A 211 7.81 -6.36 -17.00
CA LEU A 211 9.27 -6.40 -17.12
C LEU A 211 9.72 -6.90 -18.51
N ALA A 212 9.02 -7.89 -19.07
CA ALA A 212 9.27 -8.38 -20.43
C ALA A 212 8.99 -7.32 -21.50
N GLY A 213 7.87 -6.59 -21.37
CA GLY A 213 7.51 -5.48 -22.26
C GLY A 213 8.57 -4.38 -22.30
N ARG A 214 9.12 -4.02 -21.14
CA ARG A 214 10.21 -3.02 -21.04
C ARG A 214 11.51 -3.46 -21.72
N ARG A 215 11.89 -4.74 -21.59
CA ARG A 215 13.09 -5.29 -22.25
C ARG A 215 13.00 -5.22 -23.77
N VAL A 216 11.79 -5.37 -24.33
CA VAL A 216 11.56 -5.27 -25.78
C VAL A 216 11.67 -3.80 -26.21
N ALA A 217 11.06 -2.87 -25.48
CA ALA A 217 11.11 -1.43 -25.79
C ALA A 217 12.55 -0.89 -25.78
N CYS A 218 13.38 -1.28 -24.80
CA CYS A 218 14.80 -0.88 -24.73
C CYS A 218 15.67 -1.46 -25.86
N ARG A 219 15.27 -2.57 -26.51
CA ARG A 219 16.04 -3.16 -27.64
C ARG A 219 15.69 -2.57 -28.99
N GLY A 220 14.59 -1.84 -29.10
CA GLY A 220 14.10 -1.24 -30.35
C GLY A 220 14.62 0.18 -30.65
N THR A 221 15.47 0.73 -29.80
CA THR A 221 16.00 2.12 -29.89
C THR A 221 17.46 2.19 -30.36
N TRP A 222 17.84 1.34 -31.35
CA TRP A 222 19.14 1.45 -32.06
C TRP A 222 18.94 1.71 -33.52
#